data_42745bbc27e302f0053e9db538c2bc4c
#
_entry.id   42745bbc27e302f0053e9db538c2bc4c
#
_cell.length_a   1.000
_cell.length_b   1.000
_cell.length_c   1.000
_cell.angle_alpha   90.00
_cell.angle_beta   90.00
_cell.angle_gamma   90.00
#
_symmetry.space_group_name_H-M   'P 1'
#
loop_
_entity.id
_entity.type
_entity.pdbx_description
1 polymer ?
#
loop_
_entity_poly.entity_id
_entity_poly.type
_entity_poly.pdbx_seq_one_letter_code
_entity_poly.pdbx_strand_id
1 'polypeptide(L)'
;KAIEEFNPDGIIIAYSYTKKIDINLNNLKINKILLNCYSSNFNGLSILPDDYNGAKKAVNYFFENNLKKIPIILSSDTWMKGYKDRLSGWRDAHTENNIEHNDNFIVKPESNLENGGYIEAKKLLKKNKKIDAIFCTSDEIAMGAYQAIKEEGLNIPKDISIIGFDNSRLSKLLKPKLTTVQLPYSEMTQKAIQHIIDPQKFDDNFNILVDSPLIKRESVKVKK
;
A
#
# COMPACT_ATOMS: atom_id res chain seq x y z
N LYS A 1 -27.41 -8.31 -19.03
CA LYS A 1 -27.92 -7.50 -20.19
C LYS A 1 -26.80 -6.82 -20.95
N ALA A 2 -26.10 -5.80 -20.42
CA ALA A 2 -25.06 -5.07 -21.17
C ALA A 2 -23.91 -6.00 -21.66
N ILE A 3 -23.46 -6.94 -20.85
CA ILE A 3 -22.41 -7.90 -21.21
C ILE A 3 -22.86 -8.83 -22.34
N GLU A 4 -24.10 -9.28 -22.31
CA GLU A 4 -24.68 -10.17 -23.34
C GLU A 4 -24.88 -9.43 -24.67
N GLU A 5 -25.22 -8.14 -24.62
CA GLU A 5 -25.38 -7.29 -25.81
C GLU A 5 -24.04 -7.01 -26.50
N PHE A 6 -22.95 -6.83 -25.73
CA PHE A 6 -21.61 -6.58 -26.26
C PHE A 6 -20.89 -7.83 -26.76
N ASN A 7 -21.27 -9.01 -26.27
CA ASN A 7 -20.63 -10.31 -26.57
C ASN A 7 -19.08 -10.25 -26.51
N PRO A 8 -18.47 -9.83 -25.39
CA PRO A 8 -17.03 -9.68 -25.28
C PRO A 8 -16.33 -11.04 -25.14
N ASP A 9 -15.07 -11.14 -25.58
CA ASP A 9 -14.24 -12.32 -25.39
C ASP A 9 -13.85 -12.54 -23.90
N GLY A 10 -13.83 -11.50 -23.10
CA GLY A 10 -13.54 -11.57 -21.67
C GLY A 10 -13.84 -10.27 -20.94
N ILE A 11 -13.81 -10.34 -19.60
CA ILE A 11 -14.10 -9.21 -18.70
C ILE A 11 -13.02 -9.07 -17.63
N ILE A 12 -12.54 -7.84 -17.47
CA ILE A 12 -11.68 -7.45 -16.34
C ILE A 12 -12.47 -6.48 -15.46
N ILE A 13 -12.71 -6.85 -14.20
CA ILE A 13 -13.32 -5.99 -13.19
C ILE A 13 -12.21 -5.44 -12.30
N ALA A 14 -11.98 -4.13 -12.35
CA ALA A 14 -10.89 -3.47 -11.67
C ALA A 14 -11.39 -2.47 -10.62
N TYR A 15 -10.64 -2.38 -9.52
CA TYR A 15 -10.81 -1.35 -8.50
C TYR A 15 -9.50 -0.61 -8.24
N SER A 16 -9.62 0.63 -7.76
CA SER A 16 -8.44 1.46 -7.45
C SER A 16 -7.70 1.05 -6.17
N TYR A 17 -8.31 0.18 -5.34
CA TYR A 17 -7.73 -0.34 -4.10
C TYR A 17 -8.21 -1.77 -3.82
N THR A 18 -7.40 -2.54 -3.11
CA THR A 18 -7.69 -3.95 -2.81
C THR A 18 -8.86 -4.08 -1.85
N LYS A 19 -10.00 -4.55 -2.35
CA LYS A 19 -11.20 -4.79 -1.55
C LYS A 19 -11.92 -6.09 -1.91
N LYS A 20 -12.69 -6.60 -0.94
CA LYS A 20 -13.70 -7.62 -1.21
C LYS A 20 -14.91 -6.99 -1.89
N ILE A 21 -15.37 -7.63 -2.96
CA ILE A 21 -16.59 -7.24 -3.67
C ILE A 21 -17.60 -8.38 -3.59
N ASP A 22 -18.87 -8.02 -3.60
CA ASP A 22 -19.95 -9.00 -3.71
C ASP A 22 -20.45 -9.05 -5.17
N ILE A 23 -19.87 -9.97 -5.93
CA ILE A 23 -20.21 -10.16 -7.33
C ILE A 23 -20.26 -11.65 -7.65
N ASN A 24 -21.30 -12.06 -8.34
CA ASN A 24 -21.44 -13.41 -8.88
C ASN A 24 -21.43 -13.34 -10.41
N LEU A 25 -20.34 -13.76 -11.00
CA LEU A 25 -20.15 -13.85 -12.45
C LEU A 25 -20.04 -15.28 -12.94
N ASN A 26 -20.32 -16.28 -12.09
CA ASN A 26 -20.09 -17.70 -12.39
C ASN A 26 -20.95 -18.18 -13.58
N ASN A 27 -22.12 -17.57 -13.78
CA ASN A 27 -23.03 -17.90 -14.89
C ASN A 27 -22.55 -17.38 -16.26
N LEU A 28 -21.60 -16.47 -16.32
CA LEU A 28 -21.04 -15.97 -17.57
C LEU A 28 -20.02 -16.99 -18.12
N LYS A 29 -20.22 -17.45 -19.35
CA LYS A 29 -19.32 -18.39 -20.03
C LYS A 29 -18.18 -17.70 -20.82
N ILE A 30 -17.60 -16.68 -20.23
CA ILE A 30 -16.47 -15.93 -20.78
C ILE A 30 -15.35 -15.84 -19.79
N ASN A 31 -14.13 -15.54 -20.23
CA ASN A 31 -12.99 -15.33 -19.35
C ASN A 31 -13.21 -14.12 -18.43
N LYS A 32 -12.96 -14.30 -17.14
CA LYS A 32 -13.26 -13.29 -16.12
C LYS A 32 -12.10 -13.12 -15.18
N ILE A 33 -11.72 -11.88 -14.90
CA ILE A 33 -10.64 -11.57 -13.97
C ILE A 33 -11.07 -10.45 -13.04
N LEU A 34 -10.71 -10.60 -11.78
CA LEU A 34 -10.76 -9.52 -10.79
C LEU A 34 -9.36 -8.90 -10.65
N LEU A 35 -9.28 -7.59 -10.87
CA LEU A 35 -8.04 -6.82 -10.80
C LEU A 35 -8.10 -5.85 -9.61
N ASN A 36 -7.17 -6.00 -8.67
CA ASN A 36 -7.13 -5.24 -7.41
C ASN A 36 -8.41 -5.37 -6.56
N CYS A 37 -9.13 -6.48 -6.73
CA CYS A 37 -10.27 -6.86 -5.89
C CYS A 37 -10.41 -8.39 -5.87
N TYR A 38 -11.23 -8.89 -4.96
CA TYR A 38 -11.49 -10.32 -4.80
C TYR A 38 -12.92 -10.57 -4.32
N SER A 39 -13.44 -11.77 -4.56
CA SER A 39 -14.77 -12.18 -4.08
C SER A 39 -14.74 -13.63 -3.62
N SER A 40 -15.43 -13.92 -2.53
CA SER A 40 -15.62 -15.31 -2.06
C SER A 40 -16.58 -16.14 -2.94
N ASN A 41 -17.37 -15.45 -3.76
CA ASN A 41 -18.39 -16.06 -4.64
C ASN A 41 -17.94 -16.08 -6.11
N PHE A 42 -16.64 -15.92 -6.37
CA PHE A 42 -16.08 -15.86 -7.70
C PHE A 42 -15.13 -17.02 -7.95
N ASN A 43 -15.48 -17.84 -8.94
CA ASN A 43 -14.63 -18.95 -9.43
C ASN A 43 -13.84 -18.44 -10.62
N GLY A 44 -12.67 -17.86 -10.38
CA GLY A 44 -11.78 -17.29 -11.38
C GLY A 44 -10.60 -16.56 -10.75
N LEU A 45 -9.73 -16.07 -11.59
CA LEU A 45 -8.49 -15.44 -11.18
C LEU A 45 -8.70 -14.04 -10.58
N SER A 46 -8.09 -13.79 -9.42
CA SER A 46 -7.91 -12.44 -8.87
C SER A 46 -6.43 -12.08 -8.87
N ILE A 47 -6.10 -10.92 -9.43
CA ILE A 47 -4.74 -10.39 -9.47
C ILE A 47 -4.64 -9.20 -8.51
N LEU A 48 -3.81 -9.34 -7.49
CA LEU A 48 -3.70 -8.40 -6.37
C LEU A 48 -2.25 -7.94 -6.20
N PRO A 49 -2.02 -6.71 -5.69
CA PRO A 49 -0.69 -6.32 -5.26
C PRO A 49 -0.29 -7.06 -3.99
N ASP A 50 0.99 -7.31 -3.81
CA ASP A 50 1.54 -7.86 -2.56
C ASP A 50 1.78 -6.72 -1.55
N ASP A 51 0.68 -6.22 -0.99
CA ASP A 51 0.68 -5.14 0.01
C ASP A 51 1.44 -5.52 1.27
N TYR A 52 1.37 -6.79 1.68
CA TYR A 52 2.04 -7.30 2.87
C TYR A 52 3.57 -7.23 2.73
N ASN A 53 4.12 -7.88 1.71
CA ASN A 53 5.56 -7.86 1.49
C ASN A 53 6.07 -6.48 1.09
N GLY A 54 5.27 -5.67 0.40
CA GLY A 54 5.59 -4.27 0.10
C GLY A 54 5.80 -3.45 1.38
N ALA A 55 4.89 -3.56 2.35
CA ALA A 55 5.02 -2.88 3.64
C ALA A 55 6.21 -3.41 4.44
N LYS A 56 6.41 -4.73 4.44
CA LYS A 56 7.54 -5.37 5.12
C LYS A 56 8.89 -4.89 4.56
N LYS A 57 9.01 -4.77 3.23
CA LYS A 57 10.20 -4.19 2.58
C LYS A 57 10.45 -2.74 3.01
N ALA A 58 9.39 -1.93 3.12
CA ALA A 58 9.48 -0.54 3.54
C ALA A 58 10.03 -0.42 4.97
N VAL A 59 9.50 -1.22 5.90
CA VAL A 59 9.93 -1.21 7.31
C VAL A 59 11.33 -1.78 7.47
N ASN A 60 11.68 -2.86 6.79
CA ASN A 60 13.02 -3.42 6.79
C ASN A 60 14.05 -2.40 6.28
N TYR A 61 13.70 -1.59 5.26
CA TYR A 61 14.59 -0.54 4.78
C TYR A 61 14.87 0.54 5.84
N PHE A 62 13.93 0.84 6.73
CA PHE A 62 14.20 1.69 7.89
C PHE A 62 15.19 1.02 8.84
N PHE A 63 15.00 -0.26 9.17
CA PHE A 63 15.90 -1.01 10.07
C PHE A 63 17.32 -1.14 9.52
N GLU A 64 17.48 -1.38 8.23
CA GLU A 64 18.78 -1.39 7.52
C GLU A 64 19.53 -0.06 7.73
N ASN A 65 18.81 1.04 7.92
CA ASN A 65 19.37 2.38 8.16
C ASN A 65 19.38 2.78 9.65
N ASN A 66 19.27 1.81 10.58
CA ASN A 66 19.27 2.00 12.03
C ASN A 66 18.11 2.85 12.57
N LEU A 67 17.01 2.98 11.86
CA LEU A 67 15.80 3.65 12.30
C LEU A 67 14.88 2.60 12.91
N LYS A 68 14.54 2.71 14.20
CA LYS A 68 13.83 1.66 14.94
C LYS A 68 12.47 2.08 15.50
N LYS A 69 12.29 3.37 15.80
CA LYS A 69 11.03 3.91 16.31
C LYS A 69 10.18 4.41 15.18
N ILE A 70 9.37 3.51 14.61
CA ILE A 70 8.66 3.68 13.34
C ILE A 70 7.14 3.57 13.55
N PRO A 71 6.44 4.63 13.94
CA PRO A 71 4.97 4.62 13.89
C PRO A 71 4.46 4.43 12.47
N ILE A 72 3.27 3.82 12.39
CA ILE A 72 2.51 3.67 11.15
C ILE A 72 1.26 4.57 11.19
N ILE A 73 1.05 5.35 10.15
CA ILE A 73 -0.20 6.09 9.94
C ILE A 73 -1.02 5.33 8.90
N LEU A 74 -2.15 4.78 9.38
CA LEU A 74 -3.09 4.01 8.56
C LEU A 74 -4.00 4.93 7.74
N SER A 75 -4.74 4.34 6.81
CA SER A 75 -5.93 4.97 6.24
C SER A 75 -7.12 4.85 7.20
N SER A 76 -8.11 5.76 7.11
CA SER A 76 -9.39 5.59 7.81
C SER A 76 -10.15 4.34 7.34
N ASP A 77 -9.91 3.90 6.10
CA ASP A 77 -10.53 2.74 5.46
C ASP A 77 -9.87 1.40 5.84
N THR A 78 -9.55 1.23 7.12
CA THR A 78 -8.87 0.03 7.65
C THR A 78 -9.63 -1.29 7.44
N TRP A 79 -10.88 -1.24 6.95
CA TRP A 79 -11.64 -2.43 6.54
C TRP A 79 -11.14 -3.05 5.24
N MET A 80 -10.44 -2.28 4.40
CA MET A 80 -9.86 -2.76 3.14
C MET A 80 -8.69 -3.71 3.38
N LYS A 81 -8.64 -4.80 2.59
CA LYS A 81 -7.58 -5.81 2.71
C LYS A 81 -6.19 -5.22 2.57
N GLY A 82 -5.95 -4.34 1.58
CA GLY A 82 -4.65 -3.74 1.35
C GLY A 82 -4.08 -3.04 2.58
N TYR A 83 -4.89 -2.25 3.31
CA TYR A 83 -4.44 -1.59 4.53
C TYR A 83 -4.19 -2.56 5.70
N LYS A 84 -5.00 -3.63 5.80
CA LYS A 84 -4.76 -4.70 6.78
C LYS A 84 -3.45 -5.42 6.50
N ASP A 85 -3.17 -5.73 5.26
CA ASP A 85 -1.95 -6.39 4.82
C ASP A 85 -0.72 -5.50 5.09
N ARG A 86 -0.81 -4.17 4.82
CA ARG A 86 0.25 -3.21 5.13
C ARG A 86 0.55 -3.13 6.62
N LEU A 87 -0.49 -3.15 7.47
CA LEU A 87 -0.32 -3.19 8.92
C LEU A 87 0.31 -4.51 9.39
N SER A 88 -0.10 -5.64 8.83
CA SER A 88 0.48 -6.94 9.15
C SER A 88 1.96 -6.99 8.74
N GLY A 89 2.31 -6.51 7.54
CA GLY A 89 3.69 -6.42 7.09
C GLY A 89 4.56 -5.53 7.99
N TRP A 90 4.01 -4.41 8.49
CA TRP A 90 4.69 -3.56 9.47
C TRP A 90 4.95 -4.30 10.80
N ARG A 91 3.95 -5.02 11.34
CA ARG A 91 4.10 -5.79 12.59
C ARG A 91 5.13 -6.90 12.47
N ASP A 92 5.03 -7.67 11.38
CA ASP A 92 5.90 -8.82 11.19
C ASP A 92 7.34 -8.41 10.92
N ALA A 93 7.57 -7.29 10.22
CA ALA A 93 8.90 -6.73 10.08
C ALA A 93 9.54 -6.38 11.45
N HIS A 94 8.77 -5.83 12.40
CA HIS A 94 9.25 -5.57 13.76
C HIS A 94 9.58 -6.88 14.50
N THR A 95 8.67 -7.85 14.46
CA THR A 95 8.84 -9.14 15.13
C THR A 95 10.06 -9.91 14.63
N GLU A 96 10.24 -9.99 13.31
CA GLU A 96 11.36 -10.71 12.68
C GLU A 96 12.73 -10.07 12.95
N ASN A 97 12.76 -8.76 13.16
CA ASN A 97 13.98 -8.05 13.52
C ASN A 97 14.19 -7.94 15.04
N ASN A 98 13.35 -8.59 15.86
CA ASN A 98 13.39 -8.49 17.33
C ASN A 98 13.33 -7.04 17.83
N ILE A 99 12.55 -6.19 17.16
CA ILE A 99 12.30 -4.80 17.53
C ILE A 99 10.89 -4.71 18.11
N GLU A 100 10.80 -4.30 19.37
CA GLU A 100 9.53 -4.12 20.03
C GLU A 100 8.74 -2.98 19.35
N HIS A 101 7.49 -3.24 19.03
CA HIS A 101 6.55 -2.22 18.60
C HIS A 101 5.52 -1.94 19.68
N ASN A 102 5.12 -0.70 19.80
CA ASN A 102 4.10 -0.26 20.73
C ASN A 102 2.80 0.03 19.95
N ASP A 103 1.67 -0.43 20.43
CA ASP A 103 0.36 -0.16 19.81
C ASP A 103 0.04 1.35 19.71
N ASN A 104 0.63 2.18 20.60
CA ASN A 104 0.57 3.64 20.46
C ASN A 104 1.26 4.18 19.19
N PHE A 105 2.04 3.34 18.49
CA PHE A 105 2.64 3.65 17.20
C PHE A 105 1.74 3.32 16.02
N ILE A 106 0.59 2.69 16.25
CA ILE A 106 -0.42 2.42 15.25
C ILE A 106 -1.48 3.51 15.37
N VAL A 107 -1.48 4.46 14.45
CA VAL A 107 -2.45 5.55 14.46
C VAL A 107 -3.38 5.46 13.27
N LYS A 108 -4.67 5.67 13.54
CA LYS A 108 -5.74 5.61 12.57
C LYS A 108 -6.42 6.97 12.52
N PRO A 109 -6.29 7.71 11.42
CA PRO A 109 -6.97 8.99 11.26
C PRO A 109 -8.49 8.82 11.15
N GLU A 110 -9.23 9.83 11.55
CA GLU A 110 -10.69 9.91 11.34
C GLU A 110 -11.03 10.23 9.88
N SER A 111 -10.17 10.98 9.21
CA SER A 111 -10.28 11.33 7.79
C SER A 111 -9.17 10.68 6.98
N ASN A 112 -9.47 10.36 5.73
CA ASN A 112 -8.50 9.86 4.78
C ASN A 112 -7.60 10.98 4.24
N LEU A 113 -6.56 10.57 3.50
CA LEU A 113 -5.72 11.42 2.70
C LEU A 113 -4.81 12.35 3.52
N GLU A 114 -4.45 13.45 2.90
CA GLU A 114 -3.52 14.46 3.40
C GLU A 114 -3.88 14.97 4.79
N ASN A 115 -5.14 15.38 4.99
CA ASN A 115 -5.59 15.94 6.27
C ASN A 115 -5.44 14.95 7.44
N GLY A 116 -5.78 13.68 7.22
CA GLY A 116 -5.57 12.62 8.21
C GLY A 116 -4.09 12.42 8.51
N GLY A 117 -3.24 12.39 7.49
CA GLY A 117 -1.80 12.30 7.63
C GLY A 117 -1.21 13.46 8.42
N TYR A 118 -1.64 14.69 8.15
CA TYR A 118 -1.21 15.89 8.87
C TYR A 118 -1.57 15.85 10.36
N ILE A 119 -2.85 15.57 10.67
CA ILE A 119 -3.34 15.56 12.05
C ILE A 119 -2.61 14.51 12.89
N GLU A 120 -2.49 13.29 12.36
CA GLU A 120 -1.89 12.19 13.11
C GLU A 120 -0.37 12.34 13.23
N ALA A 121 0.31 12.81 12.20
CA ALA A 121 1.74 13.12 12.31
C ALA A 121 1.99 14.20 13.37
N LYS A 122 1.18 15.25 13.41
CA LYS A 122 1.29 16.32 14.42
C LYS A 122 1.07 15.80 15.85
N LYS A 123 0.09 14.91 16.06
CA LYS A 123 -0.13 14.23 17.34
C LYS A 123 1.06 13.37 17.74
N LEU A 124 1.60 12.56 16.81
CA LEU A 124 2.76 11.70 17.03
C LEU A 124 4.00 12.50 17.44
N LEU A 125 4.29 13.61 16.73
CA LEU A 125 5.43 14.47 17.01
C LEU A 125 5.35 15.13 18.40
N LYS A 126 4.16 15.56 18.81
CA LYS A 126 3.93 16.15 20.14
C LYS A 126 4.03 15.11 21.25
N LYS A 127 3.47 13.92 21.06
CA LYS A 127 3.42 12.86 22.07
C LYS A 127 4.76 12.14 22.23
N ASN A 128 5.49 11.95 21.15
CA ASN A 128 6.70 11.12 21.09
C ASN A 128 7.88 11.93 20.55
N LYS A 129 8.64 12.56 21.44
CA LYS A 129 9.81 13.38 21.09
C LYS A 129 10.98 12.60 20.44
N LYS A 130 10.88 11.29 20.28
CA LYS A 130 11.96 10.42 19.77
C LYS A 130 11.42 9.36 18.82
N ILE A 131 10.78 9.75 17.73
CA ILE A 131 10.51 8.86 16.58
C ILE A 131 11.61 9.04 15.54
N ASP A 132 12.03 7.94 14.90
CA ASP A 132 13.10 7.95 13.90
C ASP A 132 12.53 8.12 12.49
N ALA A 133 11.36 7.53 12.26
CA ALA A 133 10.71 7.53 10.96
C ALA A 133 9.18 7.37 11.09
N ILE A 134 8.45 7.64 10.02
CA ILE A 134 7.01 7.38 9.90
C ILE A 134 6.76 6.55 8.65
N PHE A 135 6.06 5.42 8.79
CA PHE A 135 5.51 4.68 7.66
C PHE A 135 4.07 5.13 7.42
N CYS A 136 3.82 5.69 6.24
CA CYS A 136 2.50 6.15 5.82
C CYS A 136 1.92 5.15 4.83
N THR A 137 0.68 4.69 5.07
CA THR A 137 0.06 3.66 4.21
C THR A 137 -0.44 4.17 2.86
N SER A 138 -0.21 5.45 2.54
CA SER A 138 -0.32 6.01 1.19
C SER A 138 0.59 7.24 1.03
N ASP A 139 0.86 7.63 -0.20
CA ASP A 139 1.63 8.85 -0.51
C ASP A 139 0.87 10.13 -0.13
N GLU A 140 -0.46 10.09 -0.15
CA GLU A 140 -1.31 11.22 0.27
C GLU A 140 -1.22 11.46 1.78
N ILE A 141 -1.25 10.38 2.58
CA ILE A 141 -1.00 10.44 4.03
C ILE A 141 0.42 10.97 4.29
N ALA A 142 1.40 10.51 3.52
CA ALA A 142 2.78 10.99 3.64
C ALA A 142 2.89 12.48 3.34
N MET A 143 2.13 13.01 2.37
CA MET A 143 2.10 14.46 2.06
C MET A 143 1.64 15.28 3.27
N GLY A 144 0.59 14.85 3.95
CA GLY A 144 0.14 15.49 5.20
C GLY A 144 1.18 15.41 6.32
N ALA A 145 1.86 14.25 6.46
CA ALA A 145 2.95 14.11 7.42
C ALA A 145 4.13 15.04 7.11
N TYR A 146 4.47 15.26 5.84
CA TYR A 146 5.49 16.24 5.42
C TYR A 146 5.15 17.64 5.91
N GLN A 147 3.90 18.07 5.74
CA GLN A 147 3.46 19.36 6.20
C GLN A 147 3.60 19.51 7.73
N ALA A 148 3.12 18.51 8.50
CA ALA A 148 3.22 18.51 9.95
C ALA A 148 4.67 18.61 10.44
N ILE A 149 5.57 17.81 9.85
CA ILE A 149 7.00 17.81 10.20
C ILE A 149 7.64 19.17 9.92
N LYS A 150 7.34 19.77 8.77
CA LYS A 150 7.85 21.10 8.40
C LYS A 150 7.37 22.19 9.36
N GLU A 151 6.10 22.16 9.77
CA GLU A 151 5.54 23.12 10.73
C GLU A 151 6.14 23.00 12.14
N GLU A 152 6.57 21.79 12.54
CA GLU A 152 7.30 21.56 13.81
C GLU A 152 8.80 21.94 13.68
N GLY A 153 9.23 22.50 12.55
CA GLY A 153 10.62 22.92 12.32
C GLY A 153 11.61 21.78 12.08
N LEU A 154 11.11 20.56 11.82
CA LEU A 154 11.91 19.37 11.58
C LEU A 154 12.19 19.16 10.09
N ASN A 155 13.31 18.52 9.79
CA ASN A 155 13.77 18.26 8.42
C ASN A 155 13.66 16.79 8.05
N ILE A 156 13.17 16.51 6.84
CA ILE A 156 13.19 15.21 6.20
C ILE A 156 14.40 15.15 5.28
N PRO A 157 15.21 14.11 5.31
CA PRO A 157 15.21 12.94 6.21
C PRO A 157 16.09 13.13 7.45
N LYS A 158 16.66 14.33 7.69
CA LYS A 158 17.70 14.56 8.71
C LYS A 158 17.20 14.21 10.12
N ASP A 159 16.02 14.72 10.48
CA ASP A 159 15.44 14.58 11.81
C ASP A 159 14.42 13.42 11.85
N ILE A 160 13.59 13.28 10.81
CA ILE A 160 12.60 12.21 10.66
C ILE A 160 12.62 11.70 9.22
N SER A 161 12.65 10.37 9.06
CA SER A 161 12.51 9.72 7.77
C SER A 161 11.06 9.36 7.47
N ILE A 162 10.66 9.34 6.19
CA ILE A 162 9.30 8.93 5.79
C ILE A 162 9.36 7.96 4.62
N ILE A 163 8.51 6.93 4.67
CA ILE A 163 8.16 6.09 3.52
C ILE A 163 6.65 6.14 3.33
N GLY A 164 6.22 6.29 2.08
CA GLY A 164 4.83 6.22 1.64
C GLY A 164 4.49 4.87 1.01
N PHE A 165 3.32 4.83 0.37
CA PHE A 165 2.84 3.70 -0.42
C PHE A 165 2.07 4.24 -1.64
N ASP A 166 2.07 3.53 -2.76
CA ASP A 166 1.41 3.70 -4.05
C ASP A 166 2.35 4.12 -5.19
N ASN A 167 3.45 4.84 -4.94
CA ASN A 167 4.30 5.50 -5.93
C ASN A 167 3.50 6.41 -6.88
N SER A 168 2.58 7.15 -6.30
CA SER A 168 1.77 8.15 -7.00
C SER A 168 2.61 9.31 -7.53
N ARG A 169 1.99 10.20 -8.32
CA ARG A 169 2.65 11.43 -8.80
C ARG A 169 3.17 12.30 -7.63
N LEU A 170 2.48 12.30 -6.49
CA LEU A 170 2.84 13.07 -5.30
C LEU A 170 4.24 12.71 -4.81
N SER A 171 4.60 11.43 -4.79
CA SER A 171 5.90 10.96 -4.31
C SER A 171 7.10 11.59 -5.03
N LYS A 172 6.92 12.00 -6.29
CA LYS A 172 7.93 12.68 -7.11
C LYS A 172 7.95 14.20 -6.94
N LEU A 173 6.83 14.78 -6.49
CA LEU A 173 6.66 16.23 -6.34
C LEU A 173 7.08 16.73 -4.97
N LEU A 174 6.98 15.90 -3.93
CA LEU A 174 7.43 16.22 -2.58
C LEU A 174 8.92 16.58 -2.54
N LYS A 175 9.31 17.43 -1.60
CA LYS A 175 10.69 17.86 -1.37
C LYS A 175 11.06 17.67 0.12
N PRO A 176 12.01 16.74 0.37
CA PRO A 176 12.71 15.82 -0.54
C PRO A 176 11.75 14.82 -1.20
N LYS A 177 12.16 14.18 -2.33
CA LYS A 177 11.32 13.20 -3.02
C LYS A 177 11.04 12.00 -2.13
N LEU A 178 9.79 11.55 -2.09
CA LEU A 178 9.33 10.50 -1.19
C LEU A 178 9.78 9.11 -1.66
N THR A 179 10.48 8.37 -0.79
CA THR A 179 10.64 6.92 -0.88
C THR A 179 9.29 6.26 -0.65
N THR A 180 8.88 5.32 -1.48
CA THR A 180 7.53 4.77 -1.46
C THR A 180 7.49 3.36 -2.01
N VAL A 181 6.51 2.55 -1.61
CA VAL A 181 6.24 1.25 -2.22
C VAL A 181 5.38 1.46 -3.45
N GLN A 182 5.74 0.82 -4.55
CA GLN A 182 4.99 0.93 -5.80
C GLN A 182 3.87 -0.10 -5.86
N LEU A 183 2.65 0.34 -6.15
CA LEU A 183 1.59 -0.55 -6.62
C LEU A 183 1.86 -0.96 -8.06
N PRO A 184 1.96 -2.27 -8.36
CA PRO A 184 2.43 -2.77 -9.65
C PRO A 184 1.32 -2.82 -10.71
N TYR A 185 0.53 -1.75 -10.88
CA TYR A 185 -0.64 -1.73 -11.76
C TYR A 185 -0.35 -2.15 -13.20
N SER A 186 0.81 -1.75 -13.74
CA SER A 186 1.20 -2.11 -15.12
C SER A 186 1.37 -3.62 -15.26
N GLU A 187 2.11 -4.26 -14.36
CA GLU A 187 2.32 -5.71 -14.37
C GLU A 187 1.02 -6.48 -14.11
N MET A 188 0.23 -6.03 -13.14
CA MET A 188 -1.09 -6.61 -12.84
C MET A 188 -1.99 -6.57 -14.08
N THR A 189 -2.04 -5.43 -14.79
CA THR A 189 -2.84 -5.27 -16.01
C THR A 189 -2.34 -6.16 -17.14
N GLN A 190 -1.02 -6.26 -17.33
CA GLN A 190 -0.43 -7.14 -18.34
C GLN A 190 -0.80 -8.61 -18.08
N LYS A 191 -0.70 -9.08 -16.83
CA LYS A 191 -1.10 -10.43 -16.44
C LYS A 191 -2.60 -10.67 -16.69
N ALA A 192 -3.44 -9.68 -16.38
CA ALA A 192 -4.88 -9.78 -16.62
C ALA A 192 -5.21 -9.91 -18.12
N ILE A 193 -4.59 -9.09 -18.96
CA ILE A 193 -4.77 -9.15 -20.42
C ILE A 193 -4.28 -10.48 -20.97
N GLN A 194 -3.09 -10.95 -20.54
CA GLN A 194 -2.54 -12.24 -20.98
C GLN A 194 -3.47 -13.40 -20.66
N HIS A 195 -4.07 -13.39 -19.47
CA HIS A 195 -5.02 -14.44 -19.07
C HIS A 195 -6.32 -14.40 -19.90
N ILE A 196 -6.83 -13.23 -20.25
CA ILE A 196 -7.99 -13.12 -21.15
C ILE A 196 -7.68 -13.72 -22.53
N ILE A 197 -6.46 -13.47 -23.06
CA ILE A 197 -6.06 -13.94 -24.40
C ILE A 197 -5.70 -15.43 -24.40
N ASP A 198 -5.01 -15.90 -23.35
CA ASP A 198 -4.54 -17.29 -23.23
C ASP A 198 -4.81 -17.83 -21.80
N PRO A 199 -6.04 -18.29 -21.53
CA PRO A 199 -6.45 -18.76 -20.21
C PRO A 199 -5.69 -19.97 -19.70
N GLN A 200 -5.19 -20.83 -20.60
CA GLN A 200 -4.52 -22.10 -20.22
C GLN A 200 -3.17 -21.86 -19.54
N LYS A 201 -2.64 -20.65 -19.62
CA LYS A 201 -1.34 -20.27 -19.07
C LYS A 201 -1.34 -20.06 -17.55
N PHE A 202 -2.49 -19.95 -16.94
CA PHE A 202 -2.66 -19.66 -15.51
C PHE A 202 -3.63 -20.66 -14.87
N ASP A 203 -3.37 -21.01 -13.61
CA ASP A 203 -4.33 -21.80 -12.81
C ASP A 203 -5.43 -20.83 -12.28
N ASP A 204 -6.68 -21.04 -12.72
CA ASP A 204 -7.81 -20.17 -12.42
C ASP A 204 -8.25 -20.19 -10.94
N ASN A 205 -7.71 -21.12 -10.14
CA ASN A 205 -8.16 -21.31 -8.76
C ASN A 205 -7.39 -20.51 -7.72
N PHE A 206 -6.44 -19.67 -8.12
CA PHE A 206 -5.57 -18.95 -7.17
C PHE A 206 -5.55 -17.44 -7.39
N ASN A 207 -5.38 -16.70 -6.28
CA ASN A 207 -5.04 -15.29 -6.34
C ASN A 207 -3.56 -15.16 -6.75
N ILE A 208 -3.27 -14.35 -7.77
CA ILE A 208 -1.91 -13.95 -8.11
C ILE A 208 -1.57 -12.70 -7.30
N LEU A 209 -0.54 -12.80 -6.44
CA LEU A 209 0.07 -11.64 -5.80
C LEU A 209 1.22 -11.14 -6.67
N VAL A 210 1.17 -9.86 -7.04
CA VAL A 210 2.20 -9.21 -7.84
C VAL A 210 3.09 -8.38 -6.93
N ASP A 211 4.40 -8.54 -7.05
CA ASP A 211 5.39 -7.90 -6.18
C ASP A 211 5.23 -6.37 -6.16
N SER A 212 5.25 -5.81 -4.95
CA SER A 212 5.19 -4.37 -4.69
C SER A 212 6.60 -3.88 -4.29
N PRO A 213 7.41 -3.38 -5.23
CA PRO A 213 8.78 -2.99 -4.97
C PRO A 213 8.89 -1.67 -4.22
N LEU A 214 9.93 -1.53 -3.39
CA LEU A 214 10.29 -0.27 -2.75
C LEU A 214 11.08 0.62 -3.73
N ILE A 215 10.59 1.81 -3.97
CA ILE A 215 11.23 2.84 -4.79
C ILE A 215 11.97 3.82 -3.87
N LYS A 216 13.27 3.63 -3.74
CA LYS A 216 14.15 4.44 -2.89
C LYS A 216 14.36 5.82 -3.51
N ARG A 217 14.20 6.88 -2.68
CA ARG A 217 14.44 8.29 -3.04
C ARG A 217 15.15 9.02 -1.90
N GLU A 218 14.73 10.25 -1.59
CA GLU A 218 15.47 11.18 -0.74
C GLU A 218 14.94 11.27 0.70
N SER A 219 13.75 10.67 0.99
CA SER A 219 13.03 10.88 2.27
C SER A 219 13.47 9.97 3.41
N VAL A 220 14.46 9.12 3.19
CA VAL A 220 15.03 8.23 4.22
C VAL A 220 16.48 8.56 4.44
N LYS A 221 16.86 8.75 5.72
CA LYS A 221 18.26 8.94 6.12
C LYS A 221 19.01 7.63 5.95
N VAL A 222 19.97 7.63 5.05
CA VAL A 222 20.81 6.46 4.77
C VAL A 222 21.99 6.46 5.72
N LYS A 223 22.29 5.30 6.29
CA LYS A 223 23.49 5.05 7.09
C LYS A 223 24.72 5.24 6.20
N LYS A 224 25.65 6.09 6.65
CA LYS A 224 26.97 6.23 6.04
C LYS A 224 27.89 5.09 6.45
#